data_5a511272c144411e6d309ff8b701e84f
#
_entry.id   5a511272c144411e6d309ff8b701e84f
#
_cell.length_a   1.000
_cell.length_b   1.000
_cell.length_c   1.000
_cell.angle_alpha   90.00
_cell.angle_beta   90.00
_cell.angle_gamma   90.00
#
_symmetry.space_group_name_H-M   'P 1'
#
loop_
_entity.id
_entity.type
_entity.pdbx_description
1 polymer ?
#
loop_
_entity_poly.entity_id
_entity_poly.type
_entity_poly.pdbx_seq_one_letter_code
_entity_poly.pdbx_strand_id
1 'polypeptide(L)'
;MRRWIVYIVCVLAFIGCREYQESDDPSLRLTFSADTICFDTVFTEQGSATAQLMVYNPNKNAVVMDKIWLEDGEAFRVNIDGEPDYESGKEFTIFGKDSILVFIRVTDFGPMAENGAILIEDLLHFHLATGTTQDVVLEAYAENAARLGHLGRRTEIEGDYTFSAEKPYILFDTILIGGKMTIEPGARLYMHQGASLVALGDVEALGTMDKPIYIRPDRMDNLFDSVPYLYAAGGWNGFYLQSEEAKNYTFSYVEIVSGNVGMSCVSTCKGTLPTLRMDGCKIHNHTLYGLVLEHVDALVTNTEISNCGLYCVYCDGGKQDFVHSTIASYFGYTNIRIQSAKKENTAAVYIDNLSKTGEPTVTSFYNSVITGYLANQLVLATPLEQYYEGVFSHNYLKTDTLLASNAKDNTYWQETDTAVFRNTYYKYKEYIYYDFRPDSLSPLRGIGDSIVALPYPMDREGVSRALMRPDAGCYQHHP
;
A
#
# COMPACT_ATOMS: atom_id res chain seq x y z
N MET A 1 17.57 8.87 65.71
CA MET A 1 17.44 8.22 64.39
C MET A 1 16.88 9.16 63.33
N ARG A 2 15.77 9.88 63.56
CA ARG A 2 15.12 10.74 62.54
C ARG A 2 16.01 11.92 62.05
N ARG A 3 16.87 12.49 62.91
CA ARG A 3 17.79 13.57 62.55
C ARG A 3 18.99 13.11 61.69
N TRP A 4 19.47 11.90 61.88
CA TRP A 4 20.56 11.33 61.07
C TRP A 4 20.12 10.95 59.64
N ILE A 5 18.87 10.53 59.47
CA ILE A 5 18.28 10.22 58.14
C ILE A 5 18.22 11.51 57.30
N VAL A 6 17.84 12.65 57.90
CA VAL A 6 17.81 13.94 57.18
C VAL A 6 19.19 14.37 56.71
N TYR A 7 20.24 14.19 57.56
CA TYR A 7 21.61 14.47 57.15
C TYR A 7 22.11 13.55 56.05
N ILE A 8 21.79 12.30 56.07
CA ILE A 8 22.16 11.32 55.01
C ILE A 8 21.43 11.67 53.70
N VAL A 9 20.16 12.05 53.75
CA VAL A 9 19.39 12.47 52.56
C VAL A 9 19.94 13.80 52.02
N CYS A 10 20.32 14.76 52.86
CA CYS A 10 20.96 15.99 52.41
C CYS A 10 22.34 15.74 51.80
N VAL A 11 23.15 14.86 52.36
CA VAL A 11 24.47 14.52 51.80
C VAL A 11 24.33 13.74 50.46
N LEU A 12 23.34 12.90 50.32
CA LEU A 12 23.03 12.22 49.05
C LEU A 12 22.49 13.17 47.97
N ALA A 13 21.82 14.26 48.35
CA ALA A 13 21.36 15.29 47.42
C ALA A 13 22.49 16.17 46.87
N PHE A 14 23.62 16.29 47.57
CA PHE A 14 24.79 17.01 47.10
C PHE A 14 25.76 16.19 46.22
N ILE A 15 25.60 14.90 46.14
CA ILE A 15 26.42 14.03 45.28
C ILE A 15 25.88 13.97 43.82
N GLY A 16 24.74 14.60 43.56
CA GLY A 16 24.03 14.52 42.25
C GLY A 16 24.43 15.59 41.21
N CYS A 17 25.18 16.64 41.56
CA CYS A 17 25.72 17.54 40.54
C CYS A 17 27.05 16.96 40.01
N ARG A 18 27.01 16.21 38.93
CA ARG A 18 28.21 16.01 38.11
C ARG A 18 28.49 17.34 37.40
N GLU A 19 29.54 18.05 37.79
CA GLU A 19 30.15 19.03 36.92
C GLU A 19 30.54 18.31 35.64
N TYR A 20 29.90 18.67 34.51
CA TYR A 20 30.33 18.14 33.22
C TYR A 20 31.65 18.83 32.87
N GLN A 21 32.63 18.06 32.44
CA GLN A 21 33.85 18.58 31.92
C GLN A 21 33.77 18.62 30.40
N GLU A 22 33.87 19.78 29.84
CA GLU A 22 34.13 19.95 28.42
C GLU A 22 35.54 19.46 28.13
N SER A 23 35.76 19.01 26.91
CA SER A 23 37.08 18.54 26.50
C SER A 23 37.54 19.30 25.27
N ASP A 24 38.76 19.79 25.32
CA ASP A 24 39.45 20.44 24.21
C ASP A 24 40.21 19.44 23.31
N ASP A 25 39.99 18.15 23.48
CA ASP A 25 40.69 17.10 22.74
C ASP A 25 40.20 17.07 21.27
N PRO A 26 41.05 17.43 20.30
CA PRO A 26 40.69 17.48 18.89
C PRO A 26 40.44 16.09 18.26
N SER A 27 40.73 15.02 18.98
CA SER A 27 40.44 13.65 18.53
C SER A 27 39.03 13.22 18.81
N LEU A 28 38.23 13.98 19.57
CA LEU A 28 36.84 13.67 19.86
C LEU A 28 36.02 13.60 18.57
N ARG A 29 35.14 12.61 18.53
CA ARG A 29 34.18 12.41 17.44
C ARG A 29 32.82 12.06 18.00
N LEU A 30 31.81 12.53 17.29
CA LEU A 30 30.43 12.07 17.42
C LEU A 30 30.25 10.81 16.59
N THR A 31 29.23 10.04 16.89
CA THR A 31 28.75 8.96 16.03
C THR A 31 27.29 9.20 15.68
N PHE A 32 26.92 8.85 14.46
CA PHE A 32 25.57 9.08 13.92
C PHE A 32 24.86 7.76 13.75
N SER A 33 23.53 7.74 13.87
CA SER A 33 22.72 6.55 13.58
C SER A 33 22.77 6.18 12.08
N ALA A 34 23.07 7.14 11.21
CA ALA A 34 23.31 6.97 9.79
C ALA A 34 24.30 8.04 9.30
N ASP A 35 25.10 7.72 8.30
CA ASP A 35 26.00 8.65 7.60
C ASP A 35 25.30 9.37 6.43
N THR A 36 24.16 8.81 6.00
CA THR A 36 23.30 9.35 4.95
C THR A 36 21.83 9.21 5.37
N ILE A 37 21.08 10.30 5.26
CA ILE A 37 19.62 10.31 5.39
C ILE A 37 19.03 10.42 3.98
N CYS A 38 18.45 9.32 3.51
CA CYS A 38 17.82 9.27 2.21
C CYS A 38 16.30 9.38 2.37
N PHE A 39 15.73 10.38 1.73
CA PHE A 39 14.30 10.48 1.48
C PHE A 39 14.03 9.83 0.12
N ASP A 40 13.02 8.97 0.06
CA ASP A 40 12.53 8.42 -1.20
C ASP A 40 12.02 9.56 -2.11
N THR A 41 11.13 9.30 -3.01
CA THR A 41 10.54 10.32 -3.88
C THR A 41 9.76 11.37 -3.08
N VAL A 42 10.10 12.64 -3.28
CA VAL A 42 9.43 13.80 -2.69
C VAL A 42 8.83 14.63 -3.83
N PHE A 43 7.54 14.90 -3.73
CA PHE A 43 6.87 15.72 -4.74
C PHE A 43 7.06 17.21 -4.46
N THR A 44 7.34 17.98 -5.53
CA THR A 44 7.37 19.44 -5.45
C THR A 44 6.07 19.98 -4.87
N GLU A 45 6.15 21.07 -4.10
CA GLU A 45 5.00 21.71 -3.42
C GLU A 45 4.31 20.84 -2.32
N GLN A 46 4.89 19.70 -1.90
CA GLN A 46 4.31 18.88 -0.83
C GLN A 46 5.24 18.68 0.36
N GLY A 47 6.56 18.62 0.13
CA GLY A 47 7.54 18.28 1.15
C GLY A 47 7.55 16.80 1.52
N SER A 48 8.38 16.43 2.49
CA SER A 48 8.54 15.04 2.94
C SER A 48 7.93 14.78 4.31
N ALA A 49 7.84 13.51 4.69
CA ALA A 49 7.80 13.11 6.08
C ALA A 49 9.10 13.53 6.79
N THR A 50 9.07 13.60 8.13
CA THR A 50 10.24 13.96 8.94
C THR A 50 11.07 12.72 9.22
N ALA A 51 12.33 12.71 8.80
CA ALA A 51 13.32 11.72 9.19
C ALA A 51 13.96 12.07 10.53
N GLN A 52 14.53 11.08 11.21
CA GLN A 52 15.19 11.21 12.49
C GLN A 52 16.64 10.74 12.39
N LEU A 53 17.57 11.57 12.87
CA LEU A 53 18.98 11.26 13.02
C LEU A 53 19.35 11.35 14.49
N MET A 54 19.85 10.24 15.06
CA MET A 54 20.44 10.26 16.40
C MET A 54 21.92 10.60 16.31
N VAL A 55 22.35 11.60 17.09
CA VAL A 55 23.74 12.02 17.22
C VAL A 55 24.22 11.63 18.61
N TYR A 56 25.19 10.73 18.70
CA TYR A 56 25.69 10.17 19.93
C TYR A 56 27.07 10.77 20.29
N ASN A 57 27.27 11.06 21.55
CA ASN A 57 28.58 11.29 22.10
C ASN A 57 29.13 10.02 22.77
N PRO A 58 29.98 9.22 22.07
CA PRO A 58 30.55 8.01 22.65
C PRO A 58 31.65 8.30 23.71
N ASN A 59 32.02 9.55 23.90
CA ASN A 59 33.09 9.94 24.77
C ASN A 59 32.62 9.99 26.25
N LYS A 60 33.56 10.14 27.20
CA LYS A 60 33.24 10.31 28.64
C LYS A 60 32.88 11.75 28.99
N ASN A 61 33.52 12.70 28.31
CA ASN A 61 33.36 14.11 28.53
C ASN A 61 32.27 14.67 27.60
N ALA A 62 31.71 15.81 27.94
CA ALA A 62 30.79 16.55 27.10
C ALA A 62 31.49 17.05 25.83
N VAL A 63 30.78 17.05 24.74
CA VAL A 63 31.21 17.61 23.45
C VAL A 63 30.30 18.77 23.10
N VAL A 64 30.90 19.92 22.82
CA VAL A 64 30.21 21.13 22.40
C VAL A 64 30.29 21.24 20.88
N MET A 65 29.16 21.46 20.26
CA MET A 65 29.05 21.86 18.86
C MET A 65 28.73 23.35 18.83
N ASP A 66 29.65 24.13 18.34
CA ASP A 66 29.55 25.59 18.27
C ASP A 66 28.91 26.08 16.99
N LYS A 67 28.83 25.21 15.95
CA LYS A 67 28.14 25.51 14.71
C LYS A 67 27.56 24.25 14.08
N ILE A 68 26.30 24.33 13.64
CA ILE A 68 25.65 23.35 12.82
C ILE A 68 24.98 24.08 11.64
N TRP A 69 25.12 23.59 10.40
CA TRP A 69 24.55 24.27 9.25
C TRP A 69 24.35 23.29 8.09
N LEU A 70 23.45 23.61 7.17
CA LEU A 70 23.32 22.99 5.86
C LEU A 70 24.24 23.70 4.87
N GLU A 71 24.86 22.97 3.94
CA GLU A 71 25.77 23.56 2.95
C GLU A 71 25.00 24.53 2.04
N ASP A 72 23.92 24.09 1.44
CA ASP A 72 23.05 24.88 0.56
C ASP A 72 21.79 25.40 1.29
N GLY A 73 21.13 24.58 2.08
CA GLY A 73 19.96 24.93 2.89
C GLY A 73 18.71 25.29 2.09
N GLU A 74 18.65 24.97 0.80
CA GLU A 74 17.50 25.29 -0.06
C GLU A 74 16.34 24.33 0.15
N ALA A 75 16.60 23.03 -0.01
CA ALA A 75 15.57 22.01 0.00
C ALA A 75 15.31 21.38 1.36
N PHE A 76 16.31 21.35 2.24
CA PHE A 76 16.21 20.68 3.54
C PHE A 76 15.97 21.66 4.69
N ARG A 77 15.29 21.19 5.73
CA ARG A 77 15.13 21.89 7.02
C ARG A 77 15.42 20.94 8.14
N VAL A 78 16.10 21.49 9.15
CA VAL A 78 16.59 20.73 10.29
C VAL A 78 16.06 21.35 11.58
N ASN A 79 15.73 20.52 12.55
CA ASN A 79 15.42 20.91 13.91
C ASN A 79 16.28 20.06 14.85
N ILE A 80 17.09 20.71 15.69
CA ILE A 80 18.04 20.04 16.56
C ILE A 80 17.55 20.14 17.99
N ASP A 81 17.26 19.00 18.60
CA ASP A 81 16.80 18.91 19.99
C ASP A 81 15.62 19.84 20.33
N GLY A 82 14.71 20.05 19.36
CA GLY A 82 13.57 20.95 19.49
C GLY A 82 13.82 22.40 19.04
N GLU A 83 15.03 22.76 18.64
CA GLU A 83 15.41 24.12 18.22
C GLU A 83 15.38 24.23 16.69
N PRO A 84 14.43 24.99 16.11
CA PRO A 84 14.36 25.21 14.67
C PRO A 84 15.41 26.22 14.15
N ASP A 85 15.85 27.15 14.99
CA ASP A 85 16.80 28.23 14.65
C ASP A 85 18.26 27.87 15.05
N TYR A 86 18.66 26.63 14.73
CA TYR A 86 19.97 26.11 15.09
C TYR A 86 21.16 26.87 14.46
N GLU A 87 20.94 27.55 13.33
CA GLU A 87 21.97 28.34 12.65
C GLU A 87 22.24 29.72 13.32
N SER A 88 21.44 30.12 14.30
CA SER A 88 21.54 31.43 14.97
C SER A 88 22.78 31.61 15.86
N GLY A 89 23.75 30.66 15.80
CA GLY A 89 24.96 30.69 16.63
C GLY A 89 24.75 30.14 18.02
N LYS A 90 23.74 29.31 18.21
CA LYS A 90 23.50 28.59 19.46
C LYS A 90 24.43 27.38 19.54
N GLU A 91 25.05 27.22 20.69
CA GLU A 91 25.87 26.06 21.01
C GLU A 91 24.99 24.91 21.48
N PHE A 92 25.30 23.68 21.01
CA PHE A 92 24.67 22.44 21.46
C PHE A 92 25.69 21.58 22.19
N THR A 93 25.35 21.14 23.38
CA THR A 93 26.22 20.29 24.21
C THR A 93 25.61 18.90 24.34
N ILE A 94 26.36 17.88 23.94
CA ILE A 94 25.99 16.47 24.18
C ILE A 94 26.85 15.96 25.35
N PHE A 95 26.19 15.60 26.46
CA PHE A 95 26.90 15.06 27.62
C PHE A 95 27.59 13.73 27.32
N GLY A 96 28.58 13.37 28.12
CA GLY A 96 29.31 12.12 27.91
C GLY A 96 28.40 10.89 28.01
N LYS A 97 28.43 10.03 26.97
CA LYS A 97 27.57 8.83 26.81
C LYS A 97 26.09 9.15 26.62
N ASP A 98 25.77 10.33 26.14
CA ASP A 98 24.41 10.78 25.82
C ASP A 98 24.24 11.03 24.32
N SER A 99 23.03 11.42 23.89
CA SER A 99 22.69 11.69 22.52
C SER A 99 21.65 12.78 22.38
N ILE A 100 21.59 13.41 21.22
CA ILE A 100 20.51 14.32 20.82
C ILE A 100 19.80 13.80 19.59
N LEU A 101 18.57 14.24 19.41
CA LEU A 101 17.74 13.90 18.25
C LEU A 101 17.69 15.08 17.28
N VAL A 102 17.94 14.77 16.02
CA VAL A 102 17.86 15.74 14.93
C VAL A 102 16.71 15.31 14.01
N PHE A 103 15.77 16.22 13.80
CA PHE A 103 14.67 16.05 12.86
C PHE A 103 15.00 16.72 11.53
N ILE A 104 14.86 16.01 10.44
CA ILE A 104 15.20 16.48 9.10
C ILE A 104 13.98 16.26 8.20
N ARG A 105 13.65 17.25 7.38
CA ARG A 105 12.60 17.14 6.37
C ARG A 105 13.00 17.88 5.09
N VAL A 106 12.49 17.41 3.97
CA VAL A 106 12.49 18.16 2.71
C VAL A 106 11.33 19.15 2.76
N THR A 107 11.58 20.41 2.44
CA THR A 107 10.53 21.43 2.39
C THR A 107 9.85 21.48 1.04
N ASP A 108 8.76 22.23 1.01
CA ASP A 108 8.12 22.65 -0.21
C ASP A 108 9.09 23.55 -1.00
N PHE A 109 9.60 23.05 -2.08
CA PHE A 109 10.38 23.80 -3.07
C PHE A 109 9.59 23.84 -4.39
N GLY A 110 9.68 24.94 -5.08
CA GLY A 110 8.88 25.19 -6.29
C GLY A 110 9.11 24.19 -7.42
N PRO A 111 8.32 24.23 -8.48
CA PRO A 111 8.42 23.28 -9.58
C PRO A 111 9.80 23.35 -10.25
N MET A 112 10.33 22.18 -10.57
CA MET A 112 11.61 22.04 -11.28
C MET A 112 11.42 22.23 -12.79
N ALA A 113 12.49 22.62 -13.47
CA ALA A 113 12.48 22.84 -14.92
C ALA A 113 12.29 21.56 -15.74
N GLU A 114 12.69 20.40 -15.19
CA GLU A 114 12.67 19.11 -15.87
C GLU A 114 11.56 18.20 -15.29
N ASN A 115 11.01 17.32 -16.12
CA ASN A 115 10.12 16.27 -15.71
C ASN A 115 10.94 15.01 -15.34
N GLY A 116 10.42 14.24 -14.39
CA GLY A 116 11.07 13.04 -13.85
C GLY A 116 11.72 13.30 -12.51
N ALA A 117 12.22 12.24 -11.89
CA ALA A 117 12.86 12.31 -10.58
C ALA A 117 14.30 12.83 -10.71
N ILE A 118 14.64 13.86 -9.97
CA ILE A 118 15.98 14.46 -9.90
C ILE A 118 16.51 14.26 -8.49
N LEU A 119 17.75 13.79 -8.36
CA LEU A 119 18.43 13.71 -7.07
C LEU A 119 18.76 15.12 -6.58
N ILE A 120 18.33 15.44 -5.38
CA ILE A 120 18.75 16.62 -4.62
C ILE A 120 19.56 16.16 -3.41
N GLU A 121 20.70 16.83 -3.18
CA GLU A 121 21.65 16.49 -2.14
C GLU A 121 21.99 17.74 -1.34
N ASP A 122 22.33 17.58 -0.05
CA ASP A 122 22.88 18.61 0.81
C ASP A 122 23.77 17.96 1.87
N LEU A 123 24.61 18.73 2.52
CA LEU A 123 25.44 18.30 3.64
C LEU A 123 25.02 18.99 4.92
N LEU A 124 24.71 18.20 5.94
CA LEU A 124 24.49 18.70 7.30
C LEU A 124 25.80 18.61 8.08
N HIS A 125 26.41 19.77 8.35
CA HIS A 125 27.70 19.91 9.02
C HIS A 125 27.52 20.09 10.53
N PHE A 126 28.35 19.37 11.29
CA PHE A 126 28.46 19.46 12.75
C PHE A 126 29.89 19.90 13.09
N HIS A 127 30.10 21.16 13.42
CA HIS A 127 31.42 21.69 13.86
C HIS A 127 31.51 21.56 15.35
N LEU A 128 32.57 20.92 15.84
CA LEU A 128 32.89 20.79 17.25
C LEU A 128 33.79 21.94 17.69
N ALA A 129 33.58 22.48 18.89
CA ALA A 129 34.42 23.51 19.47
C ALA A 129 35.91 23.12 19.51
N THR A 130 36.23 21.84 19.39
CA THR A 130 37.61 21.33 19.26
C THR A 130 38.21 21.51 17.86
N GLY A 131 37.48 22.11 16.89
CA GLY A 131 37.94 22.43 15.54
C GLY A 131 37.72 21.33 14.51
N THR A 132 36.94 20.30 14.83
CA THR A 132 36.61 19.21 13.89
C THR A 132 35.21 19.38 13.33
N THR A 133 35.06 19.22 12.01
CA THR A 133 33.74 19.11 11.36
C THR A 133 33.47 17.67 10.97
N GLN A 134 32.24 17.22 11.18
CA GLN A 134 31.71 15.93 10.74
C GLN A 134 30.43 16.17 9.97
N ASP A 135 30.19 15.39 8.92
CA ASP A 135 29.11 15.63 7.95
C ASP A 135 28.17 14.45 7.89
N VAL A 136 26.90 14.74 7.62
CA VAL A 136 25.88 13.76 7.28
C VAL A 136 25.29 14.16 5.94
N VAL A 137 25.23 13.21 5.00
CA VAL A 137 24.66 13.43 3.66
C VAL A 137 23.13 13.38 3.75
N LEU A 138 22.47 14.32 3.11
CA LEU A 138 21.02 14.36 2.94
C LEU A 138 20.69 14.19 1.47
N GLU A 139 19.85 13.23 1.14
CA GLU A 139 19.48 12.91 -0.23
C GLU A 139 17.96 12.80 -0.37
N ALA A 140 17.40 13.27 -1.47
CA ALA A 140 16.02 13.03 -1.85
C ALA A 140 15.86 12.99 -3.38
N TYR A 141 14.91 12.19 -3.87
CA TYR A 141 14.51 12.21 -5.26
C TYR A 141 13.31 13.12 -5.44
N ALA A 142 13.53 14.31 -5.96
CA ALA A 142 12.48 15.29 -6.21
C ALA A 142 11.79 15.04 -7.55
N GLU A 143 10.45 15.07 -7.58
CA GLU A 143 9.69 14.92 -8.81
C GLU A 143 8.55 15.94 -8.90
N ASN A 144 8.36 16.54 -10.10
CA ASN A 144 7.21 17.39 -10.37
C ASN A 144 5.93 16.56 -10.42
N ALA A 145 4.90 16.99 -9.68
CA ALA A 145 3.59 16.35 -9.70
C ALA A 145 2.47 17.34 -10.08
N ALA A 146 1.45 16.83 -10.74
CA ALA A 146 0.22 17.58 -10.96
C ALA A 146 -0.70 17.42 -9.75
N ARG A 147 -1.07 18.51 -9.12
CA ARG A 147 -2.03 18.49 -7.99
C ARG A 147 -3.44 18.57 -8.52
N LEU A 148 -4.32 17.68 -8.08
CA LEU A 148 -5.72 17.68 -8.41
C LEU A 148 -6.56 17.69 -7.13
N GLY A 149 -7.40 18.69 -7.00
CA GLY A 149 -8.22 18.89 -5.81
C GLY A 149 -7.55 19.72 -4.72
N HIS A 150 -8.24 19.87 -3.59
CA HIS A 150 -7.82 20.64 -2.43
C HIS A 150 -8.33 19.97 -1.16
N LEU A 151 -7.57 20.02 -0.09
CA LEU A 151 -7.98 19.48 1.22
C LEU A 151 -9.29 20.11 1.70
N GLY A 152 -10.20 19.26 2.18
CA GLY A 152 -11.49 19.67 2.73
C GLY A 152 -12.52 20.11 1.68
N ARG A 153 -12.25 19.89 0.40
CA ARG A 153 -13.15 20.29 -0.67
C ARG A 153 -13.19 19.29 -1.81
N ARG A 154 -14.38 18.75 -2.08
CA ARG A 154 -14.66 17.94 -3.27
C ARG A 154 -14.40 18.75 -4.55
N THR A 155 -13.75 18.15 -5.53
CA THR A 155 -13.52 18.70 -6.84
C THR A 155 -14.33 17.94 -7.88
N GLU A 156 -15.10 18.64 -8.68
CA GLU A 156 -15.94 18.08 -9.74
C GLU A 156 -15.44 18.53 -11.11
N ILE A 157 -15.25 17.54 -11.98
CA ILE A 157 -14.89 17.75 -13.39
C ILE A 157 -16.07 17.23 -14.21
N GLU A 158 -16.84 18.14 -14.79
CA GLU A 158 -18.09 17.81 -15.51
C GLU A 158 -17.84 17.04 -16.82
N GLY A 159 -16.71 17.34 -17.50
CA GLY A 159 -16.35 16.73 -18.78
C GLY A 159 -15.44 15.52 -18.67
N ASP A 160 -14.93 15.12 -19.84
CA ASP A 160 -13.93 14.06 -19.95
C ASP A 160 -12.61 14.50 -19.32
N TYR A 161 -11.91 13.54 -18.72
CA TYR A 161 -10.60 13.79 -18.10
C TYR A 161 -9.60 12.69 -18.40
N THR A 162 -8.38 13.08 -18.74
CA THR A 162 -7.29 12.16 -19.01
C THR A 162 -6.15 12.34 -18.01
N PHE A 163 -5.80 11.26 -17.30
CA PHE A 163 -4.58 11.16 -16.54
C PHE A 163 -3.45 10.69 -17.46
N SER A 164 -2.54 11.59 -17.81
CA SER A 164 -1.40 11.26 -18.68
C SER A 164 -0.26 10.57 -17.89
N ALA A 165 0.66 9.95 -18.61
CA ALA A 165 1.85 9.34 -18.01
C ALA A 165 3.05 10.32 -17.89
N GLU A 166 2.92 11.56 -18.34
CA GLU A 166 4.03 12.52 -18.39
C GLU A 166 4.59 12.88 -17.01
N LYS A 167 3.69 13.00 -16.03
CA LYS A 167 4.05 13.29 -14.62
C LYS A 167 3.03 12.65 -13.69
N PRO A 168 3.43 12.37 -12.43
CA PRO A 168 2.50 11.85 -11.44
C PRO A 168 1.42 12.88 -11.09
N TYR A 169 0.31 12.37 -10.60
CA TYR A 169 -0.79 13.16 -10.05
C TYR A 169 -0.88 12.92 -8.55
N ILE A 170 -1.09 13.99 -7.77
CA ILE A 170 -1.45 13.89 -6.36
C ILE A 170 -2.89 14.36 -6.21
N LEU A 171 -3.75 13.45 -5.76
CA LEU A 171 -5.18 13.69 -5.62
C LEU A 171 -5.53 13.99 -4.16
N PHE A 172 -6.20 15.11 -3.94
CA PHE A 172 -6.63 15.56 -2.62
C PHE A 172 -8.14 15.49 -2.49
N ASP A 173 -8.65 14.95 -1.37
CA ASP A 173 -10.06 14.83 -1.08
C ASP A 173 -10.82 14.03 -2.16
N THR A 174 -12.05 14.33 -2.44
CA THR A 174 -12.86 13.63 -3.44
C THR A 174 -12.76 14.29 -4.81
N ILE A 175 -12.24 13.53 -5.78
CA ILE A 175 -12.22 13.91 -7.18
C ILE A 175 -13.34 13.16 -7.89
N LEU A 176 -14.30 13.90 -8.44
CA LEU A 176 -15.42 13.35 -9.19
C LEU A 176 -15.30 13.73 -10.66
N ILE A 177 -15.36 12.72 -11.54
CA ILE A 177 -15.30 12.90 -12.99
C ILE A 177 -16.64 12.48 -13.59
N GLY A 178 -17.35 13.48 -14.17
CA GLY A 178 -18.67 13.29 -14.75
C GLY A 178 -18.66 12.69 -16.14
N GLY A 179 -17.66 13.03 -16.97
CA GLY A 179 -17.46 12.50 -18.31
C GLY A 179 -16.63 11.21 -18.33
N LYS A 180 -16.12 10.87 -19.53
CA LYS A 180 -15.21 9.71 -19.69
C LYS A 180 -13.89 9.97 -18.95
N MET A 181 -13.47 9.00 -18.16
CA MET A 181 -12.17 8.97 -17.52
C MET A 181 -11.21 8.10 -18.32
N THR A 182 -10.09 8.65 -18.75
CA THR A 182 -9.01 7.92 -19.41
C THR A 182 -7.76 7.96 -18.54
N ILE A 183 -7.14 6.80 -18.29
CA ILE A 183 -5.88 6.70 -17.56
C ILE A 183 -4.87 6.03 -18.50
N GLU A 184 -3.85 6.79 -18.90
CA GLU A 184 -2.87 6.33 -19.88
C GLU A 184 -1.92 5.27 -19.31
N PRO A 185 -1.36 4.38 -20.17
CA PRO A 185 -0.36 3.40 -19.75
C PRO A 185 0.85 4.06 -19.07
N GLY A 186 1.17 3.64 -17.84
CA GLY A 186 2.26 4.19 -17.04
C GLY A 186 1.87 5.41 -16.19
N ALA A 187 0.61 5.84 -16.20
CA ALA A 187 0.15 6.91 -15.32
C ALA A 187 0.27 6.50 -13.84
N ARG A 188 0.64 7.48 -12.99
CA ARG A 188 0.86 7.31 -11.56
C ARG A 188 -0.02 8.27 -10.78
N LEU A 189 -0.98 7.72 -10.04
CA LEU A 189 -1.94 8.45 -9.23
C LEU A 189 -1.62 8.21 -7.75
N TYR A 190 -1.18 9.25 -7.08
CA TYR A 190 -0.87 9.26 -5.66
C TYR A 190 -2.04 9.88 -4.90
N MET A 191 -2.63 9.08 -4.04
CA MET A 191 -3.83 9.42 -3.31
C MET A 191 -3.47 9.96 -1.93
N HIS A 192 -3.77 11.23 -1.68
CA HIS A 192 -3.56 11.81 -0.35
C HIS A 192 -4.49 11.16 0.67
N GLN A 193 -4.13 11.24 1.96
CA GLN A 193 -4.94 10.66 3.03
C GLN A 193 -6.39 11.14 2.97
N GLY A 194 -7.31 10.21 2.89
CA GLY A 194 -8.75 10.50 2.78
C GLY A 194 -9.23 10.79 1.35
N ALA A 195 -8.36 10.79 0.35
CA ALA A 195 -8.76 11.00 -1.03
C ALA A 195 -9.63 9.86 -1.58
N SER A 196 -10.53 10.23 -2.48
CA SER A 196 -11.42 9.33 -3.23
C SER A 196 -11.39 9.69 -4.71
N LEU A 197 -11.36 8.70 -5.60
CA LEU A 197 -11.57 8.90 -7.02
C LEU A 197 -12.96 8.34 -7.39
N VAL A 198 -13.80 9.17 -8.02
CA VAL A 198 -15.18 8.79 -8.36
C VAL A 198 -15.40 9.00 -9.86
N ALA A 199 -15.82 7.98 -10.59
CA ALA A 199 -16.20 8.05 -11.98
C ALA A 199 -17.71 7.86 -12.13
N LEU A 200 -18.35 8.77 -12.83
CA LEU A 200 -19.77 8.70 -13.22
C LEU A 200 -19.94 8.34 -14.69
N GLY A 201 -18.91 8.56 -15.52
CA GLY A 201 -18.85 8.21 -16.93
C GLY A 201 -18.15 6.87 -17.19
N ASP A 202 -17.92 6.57 -18.47
CA ASP A 202 -17.10 5.44 -18.88
C ASP A 202 -15.66 5.58 -18.37
N VAL A 203 -14.98 4.43 -18.16
CA VAL A 203 -13.56 4.43 -17.73
C VAL A 203 -12.74 3.54 -18.66
N GLU A 204 -11.63 4.10 -19.15
CA GLU A 204 -10.57 3.37 -19.83
C GLU A 204 -9.24 3.56 -19.10
N ALA A 205 -8.76 2.52 -18.44
CA ALA A 205 -7.46 2.48 -17.76
C ALA A 205 -6.63 1.34 -18.35
N LEU A 206 -5.94 1.63 -19.46
CA LEU A 206 -5.32 0.63 -20.31
C LEU A 206 -3.81 0.60 -20.14
N GLY A 207 -3.35 0.22 -18.95
CA GLY A 207 -1.95 -0.10 -18.71
C GLY A 207 -1.49 -1.32 -19.51
N THR A 208 -0.18 -1.54 -19.52
CA THR A 208 0.47 -2.72 -20.08
C THR A 208 1.41 -3.32 -19.05
N MET A 209 1.87 -4.55 -19.28
CA MET A 209 2.85 -5.19 -18.40
C MET A 209 4.12 -4.33 -18.21
N ASP A 210 4.60 -3.68 -19.28
CA ASP A 210 5.79 -2.82 -19.23
C ASP A 210 5.51 -1.39 -18.72
N LYS A 211 4.25 -0.96 -18.78
CA LYS A 211 3.77 0.35 -18.34
C LYS A 211 2.46 0.21 -17.54
N PRO A 212 2.51 -0.42 -16.38
CA PRO A 212 1.33 -0.54 -15.53
C PRO A 212 0.89 0.84 -15.02
N ILE A 213 -0.39 0.94 -14.71
CA ILE A 213 -0.97 2.12 -14.05
C ILE A 213 -0.92 1.89 -12.55
N TYR A 214 -0.44 2.89 -11.79
CA TYR A 214 -0.36 2.81 -10.34
C TYR A 214 -1.32 3.78 -9.66
N ILE A 215 -2.14 3.26 -8.74
CA ILE A 215 -3.03 4.04 -7.86
C ILE A 215 -2.72 3.63 -6.42
N ARG A 216 -2.07 4.53 -5.66
CA ARG A 216 -1.50 4.22 -4.35
C ARG A 216 -1.48 5.45 -3.42
N PRO A 217 -1.28 5.26 -2.09
CA PRO A 217 -1.04 6.40 -1.21
C PRO A 217 0.15 7.27 -1.66
N ASP A 218 0.09 8.56 -1.34
CA ASP A 218 1.13 9.55 -1.66
C ASP A 218 2.34 9.53 -0.73
N ARG A 219 2.29 8.76 0.37
CA ARG A 219 3.43 8.57 1.26
C ARG A 219 4.43 7.59 0.68
N MET A 220 5.66 8.07 0.51
CA MET A 220 6.79 7.33 -0.07
C MET A 220 7.81 6.91 0.99
N ASP A 221 7.66 7.37 2.22
CA ASP A 221 8.52 7.05 3.35
C ASP A 221 8.29 5.62 3.89
N ASN A 222 9.14 5.23 4.82
CA ASN A 222 9.02 3.94 5.49
C ASN A 222 8.14 4.04 6.75
N LEU A 223 7.33 3.01 6.99
CA LEU A 223 6.57 2.82 8.22
C LEU A 223 7.50 2.40 9.38
N PHE A 224 8.51 1.57 9.07
CA PHE A 224 9.61 1.13 9.91
C PHE A 224 10.87 1.09 9.06
N ASP A 225 12.04 0.90 9.64
CA ASP A 225 13.35 0.99 8.99
C ASP A 225 13.44 0.36 7.58
N SER A 226 12.78 -0.76 7.34
CA SER A 226 12.82 -1.48 6.06
C SER A 226 11.44 -1.76 5.45
N VAL A 227 10.36 -1.23 6.03
CA VAL A 227 8.99 -1.48 5.60
C VAL A 227 8.39 -0.21 5.02
N PRO A 228 8.20 -0.13 3.69
CA PRO A 228 7.57 1.02 3.06
C PRO A 228 6.16 1.31 3.61
N TYR A 229 5.82 2.59 3.75
CA TYR A 229 4.49 3.01 4.17
C TYR A 229 3.39 2.51 3.22
N LEU A 230 3.77 2.17 2.00
CA LEU A 230 2.90 1.51 1.03
C LEU A 230 2.18 0.27 1.59
N TYR A 231 2.79 -0.44 2.54
CA TYR A 231 2.16 -1.60 3.19
C TYR A 231 1.19 -1.25 4.33
N ALA A 232 1.05 0.04 4.68
CA ALA A 232 0.04 0.51 5.61
C ALA A 232 -1.31 0.67 4.89
N ALA A 233 -2.21 -0.27 5.06
CA ALA A 233 -3.55 -0.19 4.48
C ALA A 233 -4.35 1.00 5.04
N GLY A 234 -5.22 1.60 4.22
CA GLY A 234 -6.11 2.69 4.61
C GLY A 234 -5.52 4.09 4.42
N GLY A 235 -4.49 4.22 3.58
CA GLY A 235 -3.88 5.51 3.26
C GLY A 235 -4.81 6.46 2.48
N TRP A 236 -5.85 5.96 1.84
CA TRP A 236 -6.86 6.72 1.09
C TRP A 236 -8.20 5.98 1.10
N ASN A 237 -9.29 6.61 0.61
CA ASN A 237 -10.63 6.03 0.77
C ASN A 237 -10.95 4.94 -0.25
N GLY A 238 -10.82 5.21 -1.55
CA GLY A 238 -11.14 4.20 -2.56
C GLY A 238 -11.41 4.77 -3.95
N PHE A 239 -11.52 3.86 -4.93
CA PHE A 239 -11.92 4.16 -6.30
C PHE A 239 -13.36 3.69 -6.51
N TYR A 240 -14.26 4.58 -6.87
CA TYR A 240 -15.69 4.36 -6.97
C TYR A 240 -16.18 4.57 -8.40
N LEU A 241 -16.77 3.53 -8.98
CA LEU A 241 -17.48 3.54 -10.25
C LEU A 241 -18.97 3.53 -9.92
N GLN A 242 -19.66 4.61 -10.20
CA GLN A 242 -21.06 4.79 -9.85
C GLN A 242 -21.87 5.12 -11.10
N SER A 243 -22.94 4.37 -11.36
CA SER A 243 -23.79 4.65 -12.50
C SER A 243 -25.26 4.38 -12.25
N GLU A 244 -26.09 5.23 -12.82
CA GLU A 244 -27.54 5.06 -12.95
C GLU A 244 -27.92 4.55 -14.32
N GLU A 245 -26.96 4.48 -15.26
CA GLU A 245 -27.07 4.05 -16.63
C GLU A 245 -26.02 3.00 -16.96
N ALA A 246 -26.19 2.29 -18.08
CA ALA A 246 -25.18 1.38 -18.58
C ALA A 246 -23.89 2.16 -18.96
N LYS A 247 -22.79 1.81 -18.31
CA LYS A 247 -21.45 2.36 -18.56
C LYS A 247 -20.49 1.22 -18.87
N ASN A 248 -19.36 1.59 -19.50
CA ASN A 248 -18.31 0.63 -19.82
C ASN A 248 -17.03 0.99 -19.04
N TYR A 249 -16.55 0.03 -18.26
CA TYR A 249 -15.35 0.16 -17.47
C TYR A 249 -14.33 -0.87 -17.92
N THR A 250 -13.18 -0.43 -18.40
CA THR A 250 -12.10 -1.31 -18.86
C THR A 250 -10.81 -0.99 -18.14
N PHE A 251 -10.22 -2.01 -17.52
CA PHE A 251 -8.97 -1.92 -16.78
C PHE A 251 -8.02 -3.01 -17.24
N SER A 252 -6.80 -2.62 -17.58
CA SER A 252 -5.73 -3.53 -17.95
C SER A 252 -4.45 -3.13 -17.25
N TYR A 253 -3.79 -4.06 -16.59
CA TYR A 253 -2.54 -3.83 -15.83
C TYR A 253 -2.59 -2.58 -14.92
N VAL A 254 -3.64 -2.50 -14.10
CA VAL A 254 -3.81 -1.46 -13.08
C VAL A 254 -3.52 -2.04 -11.71
N GLU A 255 -2.63 -1.40 -10.97
CA GLU A 255 -2.32 -1.74 -9.58
C GLU A 255 -2.94 -0.73 -8.62
N ILE A 256 -3.88 -1.19 -7.80
CA ILE A 256 -4.62 -0.39 -6.82
C ILE A 256 -4.27 -0.91 -5.43
N VAL A 257 -3.61 -0.09 -4.62
CA VAL A 257 -3.06 -0.57 -3.36
C VAL A 257 -3.33 0.35 -2.17
N SER A 258 -3.47 -0.28 -1.01
CA SER A 258 -3.40 0.34 0.33
C SER A 258 -4.42 1.43 0.63
N GLY A 259 -5.61 1.35 0.04
CA GLY A 259 -6.77 2.17 0.41
C GLY A 259 -7.66 1.51 1.47
N ASN A 260 -8.81 2.13 1.73
CA ASN A 260 -9.89 1.50 2.48
C ASN A 260 -10.67 0.53 1.58
N VAL A 261 -11.03 0.98 0.38
CA VAL A 261 -11.64 0.18 -0.68
C VAL A 261 -10.75 0.26 -1.91
N GLY A 262 -10.39 -0.89 -2.51
CA GLY A 262 -9.62 -0.90 -3.75
C GLY A 262 -10.46 -0.31 -4.88
N MET A 263 -11.49 -1.02 -5.31
CA MET A 263 -12.45 -0.57 -6.30
C MET A 263 -13.86 -0.98 -5.88
N SER A 264 -14.81 -0.07 -6.06
CA SER A 264 -16.24 -0.34 -5.88
C SER A 264 -16.99 0.04 -7.14
N CYS A 265 -17.62 -0.95 -7.78
CA CYS A 265 -18.49 -0.77 -8.94
C CYS A 265 -19.92 -1.07 -8.51
N VAL A 266 -20.71 -0.02 -8.34
CA VAL A 266 -22.09 -0.10 -7.84
C VAL A 266 -23.02 0.57 -8.83
N SER A 267 -24.06 -0.16 -9.25
CA SER A 267 -25.05 0.35 -10.18
C SER A 267 -26.48 0.30 -9.60
N THR A 268 -27.21 1.36 -9.87
CA THR A 268 -28.67 1.41 -9.65
C THR A 268 -29.44 1.35 -10.97
N CYS A 269 -28.76 1.00 -12.04
CA CYS A 269 -29.29 0.92 -13.40
C CYS A 269 -30.47 -0.05 -13.49
N LYS A 270 -31.52 0.37 -14.17
CA LYS A 270 -32.68 -0.48 -14.45
C LYS A 270 -32.59 -0.93 -15.91
N GLY A 271 -32.30 -2.20 -16.15
CA GLY A 271 -32.20 -2.78 -17.49
C GLY A 271 -30.80 -3.25 -17.82
N THR A 272 -30.16 -2.73 -18.87
CA THR A 272 -28.80 -3.14 -19.25
C THR A 272 -27.79 -2.78 -18.17
N LEU A 273 -27.08 -3.77 -17.63
CA LEU A 273 -26.08 -3.56 -16.60
C LEU A 273 -24.84 -2.83 -17.17
N PRO A 274 -24.15 -2.04 -16.35
CA PRO A 274 -22.82 -1.57 -16.70
C PRO A 274 -21.86 -2.77 -16.83
N THR A 275 -20.88 -2.62 -17.70
CA THR A 275 -19.87 -3.65 -17.91
C THR A 275 -18.57 -3.29 -17.25
N LEU A 276 -17.96 -4.26 -16.56
CA LEU A 276 -16.60 -4.15 -16.03
C LEU A 276 -15.73 -5.25 -16.67
N ARG A 277 -14.63 -4.86 -17.28
CA ARG A 277 -13.63 -5.77 -17.86
C ARG A 277 -12.28 -5.47 -17.25
N MET A 278 -11.71 -6.45 -16.56
CA MET A 278 -10.41 -6.34 -15.90
C MET A 278 -9.49 -7.45 -16.39
N ASP A 279 -8.27 -7.11 -16.78
CA ASP A 279 -7.25 -8.08 -17.16
C ASP A 279 -5.87 -7.68 -16.61
N GLY A 280 -5.14 -8.65 -16.06
CA GLY A 280 -3.78 -8.43 -15.54
C GLY A 280 -3.66 -7.44 -14.38
N CYS A 281 -4.75 -7.11 -13.71
CA CYS A 281 -4.78 -6.12 -12.63
C CYS A 281 -4.29 -6.68 -11.29
N LYS A 282 -3.99 -5.77 -10.34
CA LYS A 282 -3.70 -6.09 -8.95
C LYS A 282 -4.42 -5.14 -8.02
N ILE A 283 -5.22 -5.69 -7.11
CA ILE A 283 -5.90 -4.96 -6.03
C ILE A 283 -5.41 -5.54 -4.71
N HIS A 284 -4.63 -4.77 -3.95
CA HIS A 284 -3.89 -5.32 -2.83
C HIS A 284 -3.92 -4.43 -1.59
N ASN A 285 -4.03 -5.06 -0.41
CA ASN A 285 -3.79 -4.43 0.89
C ASN A 285 -4.80 -3.31 1.24
N HIS A 286 -6.08 -3.63 1.25
CA HIS A 286 -7.15 -2.69 1.60
C HIS A 286 -7.73 -2.98 2.99
N THR A 287 -8.14 -1.94 3.72
CA THR A 287 -8.65 -2.12 5.09
C THR A 287 -10.05 -2.74 5.13
N LEU A 288 -10.82 -2.58 4.08
CA LEU A 288 -12.19 -3.08 3.98
C LEU A 288 -12.32 -4.07 2.82
N TYR A 289 -12.49 -3.58 1.61
CA TYR A 289 -12.78 -4.38 0.42
C TYR A 289 -11.69 -4.22 -0.64
N GLY A 290 -11.38 -5.30 -1.34
CA GLY A 290 -10.59 -5.22 -2.57
C GLY A 290 -11.47 -4.75 -3.74
N LEU A 291 -12.39 -5.61 -4.18
CA LEU A 291 -13.31 -5.36 -5.28
C LEU A 291 -14.76 -5.57 -4.82
N VAL A 292 -15.58 -4.55 -4.95
CA VAL A 292 -17.03 -4.59 -4.70
C VAL A 292 -17.75 -4.53 -6.04
N LEU A 293 -18.65 -5.48 -6.28
CA LEU A 293 -19.45 -5.61 -7.50
C LEU A 293 -20.93 -5.72 -7.13
N GLU A 294 -21.68 -4.63 -7.31
CA GLU A 294 -23.11 -4.61 -7.04
C GLU A 294 -23.86 -4.28 -8.31
N HIS A 295 -24.64 -5.26 -8.80
CA HIS A 295 -25.48 -5.12 -9.97
C HIS A 295 -24.71 -4.74 -11.25
N VAL A 296 -23.70 -5.54 -11.59
CA VAL A 296 -22.71 -5.31 -12.66
C VAL A 296 -22.49 -6.57 -13.46
N ASP A 297 -22.28 -6.46 -14.79
CA ASP A 297 -21.73 -7.52 -15.64
C ASP A 297 -20.20 -7.39 -15.65
N ALA A 298 -19.52 -8.25 -14.89
CA ALA A 298 -18.07 -8.19 -14.74
C ALA A 298 -17.38 -9.43 -15.33
N LEU A 299 -16.26 -9.22 -16.03
CA LEU A 299 -15.30 -10.25 -16.39
C LEU A 299 -13.93 -9.85 -15.86
N VAL A 300 -13.41 -10.64 -14.94
CA VAL A 300 -12.13 -10.41 -14.27
C VAL A 300 -11.18 -11.55 -14.62
N THR A 301 -10.09 -11.23 -15.32
CA THR A 301 -9.15 -12.22 -15.84
C THR A 301 -7.72 -11.91 -15.39
N ASN A 302 -6.89 -12.91 -15.20
CA ASN A 302 -5.47 -12.77 -14.85
C ASN A 302 -5.20 -11.78 -13.70
N THR A 303 -6.13 -11.65 -12.75
CA THR A 303 -6.11 -10.58 -11.75
C THR A 303 -5.84 -11.13 -10.37
N GLU A 304 -4.94 -10.44 -9.64
CA GLU A 304 -4.70 -10.65 -8.21
C GLU A 304 -5.57 -9.70 -7.39
N ILE A 305 -6.38 -10.26 -6.46
CA ILE A 305 -7.12 -9.48 -5.47
C ILE A 305 -6.78 -10.05 -4.10
N SER A 306 -6.02 -9.29 -3.31
CA SER A 306 -5.40 -9.90 -2.14
C SER A 306 -5.32 -8.99 -0.92
N ASN A 307 -5.30 -9.63 0.25
CA ASN A 307 -5.06 -8.99 1.55
C ASN A 307 -6.00 -7.83 1.87
N CYS A 308 -7.29 -8.12 2.05
CA CYS A 308 -8.30 -7.15 2.47
C CYS A 308 -8.89 -7.47 3.84
N GLY A 309 -9.24 -6.44 4.58
CA GLY A 309 -9.65 -6.57 5.98
C GLY A 309 -11.06 -7.14 6.19
N LEU A 310 -11.94 -7.01 5.22
CA LEU A 310 -13.25 -7.68 5.20
C LEU A 310 -13.29 -8.74 4.10
N TYR A 311 -13.45 -8.34 2.85
CA TYR A 311 -13.50 -9.24 1.70
C TYR A 311 -12.56 -8.76 0.61
N CYS A 312 -11.81 -9.68 -0.01
CA CYS A 312 -11.09 -9.35 -1.23
C CYS A 312 -12.08 -9.10 -2.37
N VAL A 313 -13.12 -9.91 -2.47
CA VAL A 313 -14.21 -9.76 -3.43
C VAL A 313 -15.56 -9.82 -2.71
N TYR A 314 -16.40 -8.84 -2.98
CA TYR A 314 -17.82 -8.82 -2.59
C TYR A 314 -18.69 -8.71 -3.84
N CYS A 315 -19.66 -9.60 -4.00
CA CYS A 315 -20.61 -9.63 -5.11
C CYS A 315 -22.04 -9.60 -4.59
N ASP A 316 -22.91 -8.75 -5.16
CA ASP A 316 -24.34 -8.70 -4.89
C ASP A 316 -25.14 -8.37 -6.18
N GLY A 317 -25.89 -9.33 -6.69
CA GLY A 317 -26.65 -9.19 -7.92
C GLY A 317 -25.77 -9.07 -9.18
N GLY A 318 -26.40 -9.19 -10.34
CA GLY A 318 -25.71 -9.11 -11.63
C GLY A 318 -24.96 -10.40 -12.00
N LYS A 319 -24.01 -10.26 -12.95
CA LYS A 319 -23.22 -11.38 -13.47
C LYS A 319 -21.73 -11.10 -13.33
N GLN A 320 -20.98 -12.01 -12.70
CA GLN A 320 -19.54 -11.88 -12.52
C GLN A 320 -18.83 -13.18 -12.87
N ASP A 321 -17.88 -13.11 -13.79
CA ASP A 321 -17.01 -14.22 -14.18
C ASP A 321 -15.56 -13.91 -13.81
N PHE A 322 -14.95 -14.78 -13.00
CA PHE A 322 -13.54 -14.72 -12.63
C PHE A 322 -12.78 -15.86 -13.29
N VAL A 323 -11.82 -15.54 -14.13
CA VAL A 323 -11.03 -16.53 -14.88
C VAL A 323 -9.55 -16.33 -14.59
N HIS A 324 -8.86 -17.39 -14.24
CA HIS A 324 -7.44 -17.31 -13.87
C HIS A 324 -7.13 -16.17 -12.88
N SER A 325 -7.97 -16.03 -11.86
CA SER A 325 -7.81 -14.99 -10.85
C SER A 325 -7.30 -15.58 -9.53
N THR A 326 -6.44 -14.86 -8.83
CA THR A 326 -5.95 -15.22 -7.49
C THR A 326 -6.59 -14.33 -6.46
N ILE A 327 -7.48 -14.89 -5.63
CA ILE A 327 -8.16 -14.19 -4.55
C ILE A 327 -7.68 -14.77 -3.23
N ALA A 328 -6.80 -14.02 -2.53
CA ALA A 328 -6.03 -14.54 -1.42
C ALA A 328 -5.99 -13.58 -0.23
N SER A 329 -6.55 -13.97 0.93
CA SER A 329 -6.56 -13.15 2.12
C SER A 329 -5.68 -13.71 3.24
N TYR A 330 -4.46 -13.19 3.33
CA TYR A 330 -3.51 -13.45 4.41
C TYR A 330 -3.31 -12.22 5.31
N PHE A 331 -4.21 -11.28 5.27
CA PHE A 331 -4.17 -10.01 6.00
C PHE A 331 -4.19 -10.15 7.53
N GLY A 332 -4.22 -11.35 8.04
CA GLY A 332 -4.49 -11.67 9.45
C GLY A 332 -3.56 -11.06 10.49
N TYR A 333 -2.39 -10.58 10.11
CA TYR A 333 -1.40 -10.09 11.06
C TYR A 333 -1.39 -8.57 11.26
N THR A 334 -1.64 -7.82 10.23
CA THR A 334 -1.77 -6.37 10.31
C THR A 334 -3.13 -5.97 10.86
N ASN A 335 -3.95 -6.96 11.19
CA ASN A 335 -5.35 -6.79 11.38
C ASN A 335 -5.75 -6.64 12.85
N ILE A 336 -5.40 -5.52 13.41
CA ILE A 336 -6.06 -4.99 14.62
C ILE A 336 -7.59 -4.94 14.44
N ARG A 337 -8.10 -4.98 13.21
CA ARG A 337 -9.52 -4.84 12.86
C ARG A 337 -10.29 -6.15 12.80
N ILE A 338 -9.65 -7.27 12.48
CA ILE A 338 -10.29 -8.59 12.63
C ILE A 338 -10.61 -8.87 14.11
N GLN A 339 -9.94 -8.21 15.05
CA GLN A 339 -10.29 -8.31 16.47
C GLN A 339 -11.60 -7.60 16.82
N SER A 340 -12.04 -6.64 16.05
CA SER A 340 -13.29 -5.89 16.26
C SER A 340 -14.42 -6.32 15.32
N ALA A 341 -14.15 -6.78 14.11
CA ALA A 341 -15.12 -7.46 13.28
C ALA A 341 -15.25 -8.91 13.79
N LYS A 342 -16.47 -9.36 14.04
CA LYS A 342 -16.73 -10.75 14.40
C LYS A 342 -15.97 -11.65 13.42
N LYS A 343 -15.04 -12.45 13.91
CA LYS A 343 -14.19 -13.38 13.13
C LYS A 343 -14.98 -14.28 12.15
N GLU A 344 -16.26 -14.39 12.35
CA GLU A 344 -17.19 -15.25 11.60
C GLU A 344 -17.59 -14.70 10.24
N ASN A 345 -17.31 -13.42 9.93
CA ASN A 345 -17.81 -12.74 8.73
C ASN A 345 -16.72 -12.19 7.81
N THR A 346 -15.49 -12.67 7.88
CA THR A 346 -14.43 -12.26 6.97
C THR A 346 -14.01 -13.46 6.10
N ALA A 347 -13.89 -13.24 4.80
CA ALA A 347 -13.47 -14.25 3.83
C ALA A 347 -12.76 -13.59 2.65
N ALA A 348 -12.08 -14.36 1.81
CA ALA A 348 -11.55 -13.82 0.57
C ALA A 348 -12.68 -13.43 -0.39
N VAL A 349 -13.73 -14.25 -0.49
CA VAL A 349 -14.89 -14.02 -1.34
C VAL A 349 -16.18 -14.09 -0.53
N TYR A 350 -17.02 -13.08 -0.67
CA TYR A 350 -18.36 -13.05 -0.12
C TYR A 350 -19.37 -12.76 -1.23
N ILE A 351 -20.33 -13.67 -1.43
CA ILE A 351 -21.38 -13.55 -2.43
C ILE A 351 -22.71 -13.41 -1.71
N ASP A 352 -23.38 -12.31 -1.97
CA ASP A 352 -24.70 -11.98 -1.42
C ASP A 352 -25.75 -11.95 -2.54
N ASN A 353 -26.99 -11.88 -2.16
CA ASN A 353 -28.12 -11.63 -3.06
C ASN A 353 -29.15 -10.76 -2.35
N LEU A 354 -28.69 -9.74 -1.65
CA LEU A 354 -29.52 -8.73 -0.99
C LEU A 354 -30.02 -7.67 -1.95
N SER A 355 -29.50 -7.66 -3.19
CA SER A 355 -29.92 -6.68 -4.19
C SER A 355 -31.43 -6.72 -4.34
N LYS A 356 -32.06 -5.58 -4.20
CA LYS A 356 -33.51 -5.40 -4.23
C LYS A 356 -34.13 -5.62 -5.61
N THR A 357 -33.35 -6.10 -6.57
CA THR A 357 -33.75 -6.27 -7.97
C THR A 357 -34.57 -7.53 -8.23
N GLY A 358 -34.51 -8.51 -7.32
CA GLY A 358 -35.22 -9.78 -7.46
C GLY A 358 -34.61 -10.73 -8.48
N GLU A 359 -33.44 -10.38 -9.07
CA GLU A 359 -32.70 -11.23 -9.99
C GLU A 359 -31.57 -11.98 -9.25
N PRO A 360 -31.26 -13.24 -9.65
CA PRO A 360 -30.23 -14.02 -9.00
C PRO A 360 -28.83 -13.40 -9.23
N THR A 361 -27.97 -13.54 -8.22
CA THR A 361 -26.54 -13.30 -8.42
C THR A 361 -25.92 -14.45 -9.18
N VAL A 362 -25.25 -14.16 -10.30
CA VAL A 362 -24.55 -15.14 -11.13
C VAL A 362 -23.06 -14.89 -11.03
N THR A 363 -22.39 -15.56 -10.09
CA THR A 363 -20.94 -15.40 -9.91
C THR A 363 -20.23 -16.73 -10.19
N SER A 364 -19.32 -16.74 -11.14
CA SER A 364 -18.61 -17.95 -11.58
C SER A 364 -17.09 -17.79 -11.44
N PHE A 365 -16.42 -18.88 -11.12
CA PHE A 365 -14.97 -18.95 -11.01
C PHE A 365 -14.45 -20.11 -11.85
N TYR A 366 -13.48 -19.81 -12.70
CA TYR A 366 -12.82 -20.76 -13.58
C TYR A 366 -11.32 -20.66 -13.44
N ASN A 367 -10.64 -21.78 -13.27
CA ASN A 367 -9.17 -21.82 -13.13
C ASN A 367 -8.62 -20.82 -12.09
N SER A 368 -9.38 -20.54 -11.05
CA SER A 368 -9.09 -19.48 -10.09
C SER A 368 -8.69 -20.05 -8.74
N VAL A 369 -8.13 -19.22 -7.89
CA VAL A 369 -7.70 -19.56 -6.53
C VAL A 369 -8.48 -18.71 -5.54
N ILE A 370 -9.14 -19.36 -4.56
CA ILE A 370 -9.79 -18.72 -3.42
C ILE A 370 -9.20 -19.32 -2.15
N THR A 371 -8.33 -18.55 -1.46
CA THR A 371 -7.60 -19.05 -0.30
C THR A 371 -7.24 -17.92 0.68
N GLY A 372 -6.66 -18.27 1.82
CA GLY A 372 -6.22 -17.31 2.81
C GLY A 372 -5.92 -17.92 4.17
N TYR A 373 -5.79 -17.05 5.16
CA TYR A 373 -5.43 -17.45 6.53
C TYR A 373 -6.55 -18.22 7.23
N LEU A 374 -7.82 -17.76 7.13
CA LEU A 374 -8.97 -18.41 7.80
C LEU A 374 -9.35 -19.73 7.15
N ALA A 375 -10.06 -20.56 7.87
CA ALA A 375 -10.49 -21.88 7.39
C ALA A 375 -11.49 -21.78 6.24
N ASN A 376 -12.42 -20.84 6.29
CA ASN A 376 -13.39 -20.60 5.24
C ASN A 376 -13.12 -19.28 4.51
N GLN A 377 -12.82 -19.35 3.22
CA GLN A 377 -12.47 -18.21 2.38
C GLN A 377 -13.53 -17.92 1.29
N LEU A 378 -14.57 -18.70 1.21
CA LEU A 378 -15.71 -18.48 0.32
C LEU A 378 -17.00 -18.57 1.11
N VAL A 379 -17.72 -17.46 1.22
CA VAL A 379 -19.00 -17.37 1.92
C VAL A 379 -20.09 -17.03 0.94
N LEU A 380 -21.18 -17.80 1.00
CA LEU A 380 -22.42 -17.57 0.28
C LEU A 380 -23.47 -17.20 1.35
N ALA A 381 -23.91 -15.94 1.36
CA ALA A 381 -24.72 -15.38 2.45
C ALA A 381 -26.17 -15.83 2.46
N THR A 382 -26.72 -16.23 1.33
CA THR A 382 -28.12 -16.63 1.18
C THR A 382 -28.22 -18.14 0.96
N PRO A 383 -29.31 -18.79 1.41
CA PRO A 383 -29.52 -20.20 1.07
C PRO A 383 -29.41 -20.38 -0.43
N LEU A 384 -28.40 -21.14 -0.86
CA LEU A 384 -27.99 -21.39 -2.23
C LEU A 384 -29.12 -21.80 -3.20
N GLU A 385 -30.21 -22.31 -2.66
CA GLU A 385 -31.20 -23.03 -3.45
C GLU A 385 -32.19 -22.10 -4.19
N GLN A 386 -32.24 -20.82 -3.87
CA GLN A 386 -33.28 -19.94 -4.42
C GLN A 386 -32.76 -18.81 -5.31
N TYR A 387 -31.50 -18.35 -5.16
CA TYR A 387 -31.07 -17.08 -5.78
C TYR A 387 -29.64 -17.04 -6.29
N TYR A 388 -28.91 -18.16 -6.27
CA TYR A 388 -27.55 -18.22 -6.74
C TYR A 388 -27.43 -19.12 -7.98
N GLU A 389 -27.00 -18.53 -9.07
CA GLU A 389 -26.62 -19.24 -10.28
C GLU A 389 -25.15 -18.93 -10.60
N GLY A 390 -24.26 -19.87 -10.42
CA GLY A 390 -22.85 -19.68 -10.70
C GLY A 390 -22.12 -21.00 -10.84
N VAL A 391 -20.99 -20.97 -11.50
CA VAL A 391 -20.17 -22.16 -11.79
C VAL A 391 -18.83 -22.05 -11.10
N PHE A 392 -18.43 -23.11 -10.40
CA PHE A 392 -17.08 -23.26 -9.88
C PHE A 392 -16.39 -24.41 -10.60
N SER A 393 -15.41 -24.11 -11.45
CA SER A 393 -14.76 -25.12 -12.28
C SER A 393 -13.24 -25.01 -12.27
N HIS A 394 -12.55 -26.12 -11.95
CA HIS A 394 -11.09 -26.23 -11.94
C HIS A 394 -10.40 -25.17 -11.06
N ASN A 395 -11.00 -24.87 -9.93
CA ASN A 395 -10.45 -23.91 -8.97
C ASN A 395 -9.70 -24.61 -7.83
N TYR A 396 -8.86 -23.87 -7.15
CA TYR A 396 -8.36 -24.22 -5.82
C TYR A 396 -9.14 -23.43 -4.76
N LEU A 397 -9.82 -24.15 -3.86
CA LEU A 397 -10.78 -23.57 -2.91
C LEU A 397 -10.42 -23.92 -1.47
N LYS A 398 -10.29 -22.92 -0.62
CA LYS A 398 -10.23 -23.10 0.84
C LYS A 398 -11.57 -22.72 1.44
N THR A 399 -12.46 -23.70 1.57
CA THR A 399 -13.83 -23.48 2.05
C THR A 399 -14.42 -24.76 2.64
N ASP A 400 -15.29 -24.62 3.63
CA ASP A 400 -16.18 -25.64 4.13
C ASP A 400 -17.61 -25.53 3.55
N THR A 401 -17.86 -24.52 2.72
CA THR A 401 -19.13 -24.29 2.06
C THR A 401 -19.40 -25.42 1.06
N LEU A 402 -20.52 -26.09 1.23
CA LEU A 402 -21.00 -27.07 0.25
C LEU A 402 -21.44 -26.33 -1.01
N LEU A 403 -20.67 -26.49 -2.07
CA LEU A 403 -21.05 -25.99 -3.38
C LEU A 403 -22.07 -26.93 -4.01
N ALA A 404 -23.13 -26.36 -4.57
CA ALA A 404 -24.20 -27.10 -5.23
C ALA A 404 -23.73 -27.87 -6.49
N SER A 405 -24.64 -28.48 -7.23
CA SER A 405 -24.40 -29.28 -8.44
C SER A 405 -23.57 -28.60 -9.55
N ASN A 406 -23.30 -27.30 -9.43
CA ASN A 406 -22.52 -26.50 -10.37
C ASN A 406 -21.00 -26.50 -10.12
N ALA A 407 -20.56 -27.24 -9.11
CA ALA A 407 -19.11 -27.37 -8.82
C ALA A 407 -18.54 -28.56 -9.62
N LYS A 408 -17.48 -28.30 -10.41
CA LYS A 408 -16.85 -29.30 -11.26
C LYS A 408 -15.33 -29.25 -11.14
N ASP A 409 -14.74 -30.41 -10.89
CA ASP A 409 -13.29 -30.63 -10.93
C ASP A 409 -12.46 -29.63 -10.11
N ASN A 410 -13.01 -29.13 -8.97
CA ASN A 410 -12.30 -28.25 -8.06
C ASN A 410 -11.38 -29.04 -7.13
N THR A 411 -10.22 -28.45 -6.84
CA THR A 411 -9.28 -28.93 -5.82
C THR A 411 -9.56 -28.17 -4.52
N TYR A 412 -9.75 -28.91 -3.43
CA TYR A 412 -10.01 -28.31 -2.12
C TYR A 412 -8.76 -28.35 -1.26
N TRP A 413 -8.52 -27.26 -0.54
CA TRP A 413 -7.43 -27.12 0.38
C TRP A 413 -7.39 -28.29 1.39
N GLN A 414 -6.17 -28.76 1.67
CA GLN A 414 -5.89 -29.79 2.67
C GLN A 414 -4.92 -29.25 3.73
N GLU A 415 -4.96 -29.78 4.94
CA GLU A 415 -4.01 -29.41 6.01
C GLU A 415 -2.54 -29.64 5.63
N THR A 416 -2.29 -30.50 4.67
CA THR A 416 -0.98 -30.81 4.11
C THR A 416 -0.47 -29.79 3.10
N ASP A 417 -1.33 -28.85 2.64
CA ASP A 417 -0.99 -27.84 1.63
C ASP A 417 -0.21 -26.69 2.28
N THR A 418 1.06 -26.90 2.56
CA THR A 418 1.92 -25.92 3.24
C THR A 418 2.63 -24.94 2.32
N ALA A 419 2.72 -25.24 1.02
CA ALA A 419 3.46 -24.48 0.02
C ALA A 419 2.57 -24.07 -1.16
N VAL A 420 1.43 -23.42 -0.88
CA VAL A 420 0.50 -22.94 -1.93
C VAL A 420 1.15 -21.84 -2.76
N PHE A 421 1.78 -20.89 -2.11
CA PHE A 421 2.46 -19.75 -2.70
C PHE A 421 3.92 -19.66 -2.26
N ARG A 422 4.75 -18.94 -3.02
CA ARG A 422 6.17 -18.73 -2.69
C ARG A 422 6.37 -18.06 -1.35
N ASN A 423 5.55 -17.06 -1.03
CA ASN A 423 5.60 -16.40 0.27
C ASN A 423 4.26 -15.80 0.68
N THR A 424 3.78 -16.20 1.87
CA THR A 424 2.64 -15.57 2.54
C THR A 424 3.02 -15.11 3.95
N TYR A 425 4.32 -14.96 4.20
CA TYR A 425 4.85 -14.70 5.51
C TYR A 425 5.05 -13.21 5.76
N TYR A 426 4.66 -12.79 6.95
CA TYR A 426 4.87 -11.47 7.50
C TYR A 426 5.71 -11.56 8.76
N LYS A 427 6.77 -10.76 8.87
CA LYS A 427 7.55 -10.62 10.10
C LYS A 427 7.47 -9.18 10.59
N TYR A 428 6.81 -8.98 11.74
CA TYR A 428 6.56 -7.68 12.32
C TYR A 428 7.84 -6.85 12.46
N LYS A 429 7.82 -5.62 11.96
CA LYS A 429 8.93 -4.66 11.90
C LYS A 429 10.13 -5.05 11.04
N GLU A 430 10.20 -6.24 10.45
CA GLU A 430 11.33 -6.62 9.62
C GLU A 430 10.99 -6.57 8.14
N TYR A 431 9.89 -7.18 7.74
CA TYR A 431 9.37 -7.05 6.38
C TYR A 431 7.92 -7.54 6.28
N ILE A 432 7.20 -6.97 5.29
CA ILE A 432 5.89 -7.42 4.86
C ILE A 432 6.05 -7.76 3.38
N TYR A 433 6.04 -9.05 3.06
CA TYR A 433 6.20 -9.47 1.68
C TYR A 433 5.26 -10.63 1.37
N TYR A 434 4.45 -10.44 0.36
CA TYR A 434 3.55 -11.46 -0.15
C TYR A 434 3.91 -11.75 -1.61
N ASP A 435 4.13 -13.02 -1.93
CA ASP A 435 4.37 -13.52 -3.27
C ASP A 435 3.38 -14.64 -3.56
N PHE A 436 2.32 -14.31 -4.27
CA PHE A 436 1.24 -15.24 -4.60
C PHE A 436 1.51 -16.05 -5.88
N ARG A 437 2.73 -16.07 -6.38
CA ARG A 437 3.15 -17.03 -7.39
C ARG A 437 3.17 -18.43 -6.81
N PRO A 438 2.77 -19.45 -7.60
CA PRO A 438 2.80 -20.83 -7.13
C PRO A 438 4.22 -21.27 -6.70
N ASP A 439 4.33 -21.95 -5.56
CA ASP A 439 5.57 -22.62 -5.16
C ASP A 439 5.86 -23.83 -6.06
N SER A 440 7.07 -24.34 -6.00
CA SER A 440 7.49 -25.54 -6.77
C SER A 440 6.66 -26.79 -6.42
N LEU A 441 6.16 -26.89 -5.21
CA LEU A 441 5.30 -27.97 -4.71
C LEU A 441 3.83 -27.57 -4.58
N SER A 442 3.45 -26.45 -5.19
CA SER A 442 2.10 -25.89 -5.06
C SER A 442 1.01 -26.83 -5.60
N PRO A 443 -0.08 -27.02 -4.84
CA PRO A 443 -1.26 -27.75 -5.31
C PRO A 443 -2.02 -27.00 -6.42
N LEU A 444 -1.66 -25.76 -6.75
CA LEU A 444 -2.25 -24.98 -7.84
C LEU A 444 -1.81 -25.48 -9.22
N ARG A 445 -0.72 -26.25 -9.25
CA ARG A 445 -0.06 -26.62 -10.50
C ARG A 445 -0.84 -27.67 -11.26
N GLY A 446 -1.14 -27.36 -12.53
CA GLY A 446 -1.74 -28.28 -13.49
C GLY A 446 -3.16 -28.71 -13.16
N ILE A 447 -3.92 -27.96 -12.37
CA ILE A 447 -5.31 -28.26 -12.03
C ILE A 447 -6.32 -27.53 -12.91
N GLY A 448 -5.88 -26.54 -13.68
CA GLY A 448 -6.75 -25.72 -14.54
C GLY A 448 -7.26 -26.48 -15.79
N ASP A 449 -8.41 -26.05 -16.26
CA ASP A 449 -9.00 -26.50 -17.54
C ASP A 449 -8.28 -25.84 -18.72
N SER A 450 -7.77 -26.66 -19.62
CA SER A 450 -7.07 -26.20 -20.83
C SER A 450 -7.97 -25.47 -21.81
N ILE A 451 -9.25 -25.80 -21.89
CA ILE A 451 -10.21 -25.14 -22.80
C ILE A 451 -10.48 -23.72 -22.31
N VAL A 452 -10.69 -23.56 -21.01
CA VAL A 452 -10.86 -22.24 -20.37
C VAL A 452 -9.62 -21.37 -20.55
N ALA A 453 -8.43 -21.97 -20.55
CA ALA A 453 -7.17 -21.25 -20.68
C ALA A 453 -6.85 -20.79 -22.13
N LEU A 454 -7.48 -21.38 -23.15
CA LEU A 454 -7.18 -21.04 -24.57
C LEU A 454 -7.24 -19.54 -24.89
N PRO A 455 -8.23 -18.76 -24.42
CA PRO A 455 -8.26 -17.31 -24.64
C PRO A 455 -7.22 -16.52 -23.85
N TYR A 456 -6.59 -17.15 -22.84
CA TYR A 456 -5.67 -16.54 -21.89
C TYR A 456 -4.30 -17.24 -21.89
N PRO A 457 -3.55 -17.23 -23.02
CA PRO A 457 -2.34 -18.03 -23.18
C PRO A 457 -1.17 -17.56 -22.30
N MET A 458 -1.23 -16.34 -21.78
CA MET A 458 -0.25 -15.76 -20.89
C MET A 458 -0.86 -15.51 -19.51
N ASP A 459 -0.04 -15.60 -18.50
CA ASP A 459 -0.40 -15.18 -17.15
C ASP A 459 -0.20 -13.66 -16.95
N ARG A 460 -0.43 -13.17 -15.74
CA ARG A 460 -0.29 -11.74 -15.41
C ARG A 460 1.14 -11.20 -15.64
N GLU A 461 2.16 -12.04 -15.54
CA GLU A 461 3.58 -11.66 -15.71
C GLU A 461 4.12 -12.02 -17.11
N GLY A 462 3.25 -12.41 -18.04
CA GLY A 462 3.64 -12.76 -19.40
C GLY A 462 4.28 -14.15 -19.51
N VAL A 463 4.13 -14.98 -18.47
CA VAL A 463 4.57 -16.37 -18.52
C VAL A 463 3.53 -17.20 -19.30
N SER A 464 3.98 -17.98 -20.28
CA SER A 464 3.10 -18.83 -21.07
C SER A 464 2.46 -19.91 -20.21
N ARG A 465 1.14 -20.04 -20.29
CA ARG A 465 0.41 -21.11 -19.62
C ARG A 465 0.65 -22.45 -20.33
N ALA A 466 0.78 -23.49 -19.53
CA ALA A 466 0.90 -24.84 -20.06
C ALA A 466 -0.40 -25.25 -20.77
N LEU A 467 -0.33 -25.51 -22.07
CA LEU A 467 -1.51 -25.75 -22.91
C LEU A 467 -2.36 -26.96 -22.46
N MET A 468 -1.75 -27.97 -21.87
CA MET A 468 -2.45 -29.18 -21.44
C MET A 468 -2.90 -29.19 -19.99
N ARG A 469 -2.20 -28.47 -19.13
CA ARG A 469 -2.47 -28.39 -17.69
C ARG A 469 -2.03 -27.04 -17.15
N PRO A 470 -2.80 -25.98 -17.36
CA PRO A 470 -2.50 -24.68 -16.81
C PRO A 470 -2.63 -24.71 -15.28
N ASP A 471 -1.88 -23.85 -14.60
CA ASP A 471 -2.06 -23.67 -13.16
C ASP A 471 -3.33 -22.85 -12.89
N ALA A 472 -3.91 -23.03 -11.72
CA ALA A 472 -4.97 -22.16 -11.25
C ALA A 472 -4.40 -20.83 -10.76
N GLY A 473 -5.17 -19.76 -10.96
CA GLY A 473 -4.80 -18.41 -10.55
C GLY A 473 -4.18 -17.57 -11.68
N CYS A 474 -3.81 -16.34 -11.31
CA CYS A 474 -3.30 -15.35 -12.25
C CYS A 474 -1.80 -15.49 -12.55
N TYR A 475 -1.12 -16.42 -11.93
CA TYR A 475 0.30 -16.72 -12.13
C TYR A 475 0.50 -18.18 -12.54
N GLN A 476 1.34 -18.39 -13.52
CA GLN A 476 1.84 -19.70 -13.93
C GLN A 476 3.15 -19.99 -13.22
N HIS A 477 3.31 -21.19 -12.65
CA HIS A 477 4.61 -21.58 -12.10
C HIS A 477 5.68 -21.61 -13.19
N HIS A 478 6.76 -20.97 -12.92
CA HIS A 478 8.03 -21.15 -13.66
C HIS A 478 9.17 -21.28 -12.65
N PRO A 479 10.18 -22.09 -12.95
CA PRO A 479 11.33 -22.32 -12.06
C PRO A 479 12.10 -21.06 -11.69
#